data_b746905bf085b6c9725d093f8b9709dd
#
_entry.id   b746905bf085b6c9725d093f8b9709dd
#
_cell.length_a   1.000
_cell.length_b   1.000
_cell.length_c   1.000
_cell.angle_alpha   90.00
_cell.angle_beta   90.00
_cell.angle_gamma   90.00
#
_symmetry.space_group_name_H-M   'P 1'
#
loop_
_entity.id
_entity.type
_entity.pdbx_description
1 polymer ?
#
loop_
_entity_poly.entity_id
_entity_poly.type
_entity_poly.pdbx_seq_one_letter_code
_entity_poly.pdbx_strand_id
1 'polypeptide(L)'
;MAHSLLTTVIGSFPKPAYLPIEDWFDAARNEGAMNSERVTENFTKYQENTKESDEQLFIKAAKEVISLQIDSGIDIPTDGEVRRENYVHYHCRYLNGFDFKNLERRVFRDGAYDSHLPAIRKKIEHNNVGYAALDYTSSQKVSPVPIKFTLPGPLTIMDTTADCYYDDRPKLNRDLADTINKEIL
;
A
#
# COMPACT_ATOMS: atom_id res chain seq x y z
N MET A 1 -2.94 -39.03 -5.14
CA MET A 1 -3.73 -37.96 -4.51
C MET A 1 -3.68 -36.77 -5.45
N ALA A 2 -4.82 -36.27 -5.91
CA ALA A 2 -4.84 -35.05 -6.74
C ALA A 2 -4.35 -33.90 -5.86
N HIS A 3 -3.30 -33.20 -6.28
CA HIS A 3 -2.90 -31.94 -5.65
C HIS A 3 -4.02 -30.93 -5.93
N SER A 4 -4.77 -30.53 -4.89
CA SER A 4 -5.68 -29.40 -5.02
C SER A 4 -4.87 -28.13 -5.27
N LEU A 5 -5.37 -27.26 -6.15
CA LEU A 5 -4.76 -25.95 -6.33
C LEU A 5 -4.94 -25.15 -5.06
N LEU A 6 -3.86 -24.51 -4.60
CA LEU A 6 -3.91 -23.60 -3.45
C LEU A 6 -4.68 -22.32 -3.83
N THR A 7 -5.51 -21.87 -2.91
CA THR A 7 -6.33 -20.67 -3.06
C THR A 7 -5.71 -19.47 -2.32
N THR A 8 -5.86 -18.28 -2.88
CA THR A 8 -5.46 -17.02 -2.26
C THR A 8 -6.37 -15.89 -2.73
N VAL A 9 -6.34 -14.75 -2.07
CA VAL A 9 -7.04 -13.52 -2.47
C VAL A 9 -6.08 -12.49 -3.06
N ILE A 10 -6.58 -11.43 -3.68
CA ILE A 10 -5.72 -10.39 -4.29
C ILE A 10 -4.92 -9.68 -3.19
N GLY A 11 -5.57 -9.03 -2.22
CA GLY A 11 -4.87 -8.32 -1.13
C GLY A 11 -5.82 -7.57 -0.21
N SER A 12 -6.36 -6.46 -0.67
CA SER A 12 -7.07 -5.48 0.16
C SER A 12 -8.43 -5.93 0.65
N PHE A 13 -8.70 -5.67 1.93
CA PHE A 13 -9.99 -5.85 2.61
C PHE A 13 -10.50 -4.53 3.19
N PRO A 14 -11.84 -4.36 3.37
CA PRO A 14 -12.38 -3.24 4.09
C PRO A 14 -11.78 -3.14 5.50
N LYS A 15 -11.44 -1.92 5.92
CA LYS A 15 -10.84 -1.68 7.23
C LYS A 15 -11.90 -1.63 8.32
N PRO A 16 -11.66 -2.27 9.48
CA PRO A 16 -12.51 -2.06 10.64
C PRO A 16 -12.56 -0.60 11.07
N ALA A 17 -13.73 -0.13 11.50
CA ALA A 17 -13.97 1.27 11.88
C ALA A 17 -13.13 1.76 13.10
N TYR A 18 -12.52 0.85 13.86
CA TYR A 18 -11.64 1.22 14.97
C TYR A 18 -10.20 1.58 14.55
N LEU A 19 -9.83 1.38 13.27
CA LEU A 19 -8.50 1.78 12.78
C LEU A 19 -8.40 3.30 12.65
N PRO A 20 -7.24 3.88 12.96
CA PRO A 20 -7.04 5.33 12.93
C PRO A 20 -6.81 5.91 11.53
N ILE A 21 -7.00 5.12 10.48
CA ILE A 21 -6.83 5.51 9.09
C ILE A 21 -8.12 5.28 8.30
N GLU A 22 -8.33 6.07 7.25
CA GLU A 22 -9.51 5.93 6.41
C GLU A 22 -9.53 4.61 5.64
N ASP A 23 -10.73 4.04 5.52
CA ASP A 23 -10.96 2.94 4.61
C ASP A 23 -11.13 3.47 3.18
N TRP A 24 -10.29 3.00 2.28
CA TRP A 24 -10.39 3.31 0.86
C TRP A 24 -11.77 2.98 0.26
N PHE A 25 -12.38 1.88 0.69
CA PHE A 25 -13.69 1.46 0.20
C PHE A 25 -14.81 2.40 0.67
N ASP A 26 -14.73 2.94 1.88
CA ASP A 26 -15.73 3.88 2.39
C ASP A 26 -15.57 5.27 1.77
N ALA A 27 -14.34 5.71 1.55
CA ALA A 27 -14.08 6.96 0.82
C ALA A 27 -14.69 6.94 -0.59
N ALA A 28 -14.57 5.81 -1.30
CA ALA A 28 -15.16 5.64 -2.62
C ALA A 28 -16.70 5.60 -2.61
N ARG A 29 -17.32 5.04 -1.56
CA ARG A 29 -18.78 4.97 -1.40
C ARG A 29 -19.41 6.33 -1.11
N ASN A 30 -18.75 7.14 -0.30
CA ASN A 30 -19.34 8.38 0.22
C ASN A 30 -19.23 9.56 -0.74
N GLU A 31 -18.32 9.56 -1.69
CA GLU A 31 -18.01 10.73 -2.53
C GLU A 31 -18.20 10.49 -4.04
N GLY A 32 -18.61 9.32 -4.46
CA GLY A 32 -18.86 9.00 -5.88
C GLY A 32 -17.62 9.03 -6.78
N ALA A 33 -16.49 9.45 -6.25
CA ALA A 33 -15.19 9.45 -6.92
C ALA A 33 -14.10 9.09 -5.89
N MET A 34 -13.11 8.33 -6.32
CA MET A 34 -11.95 8.02 -5.50
C MET A 34 -11.14 9.29 -5.27
N ASN A 35 -11.32 9.93 -4.11
CA ASN A 35 -10.53 11.08 -3.71
C ASN A 35 -9.20 10.62 -3.09
N SER A 36 -8.25 10.25 -3.96
CA SER A 36 -6.91 9.82 -3.55
C SER A 36 -6.13 10.94 -2.83
N GLU A 37 -6.39 12.19 -3.15
CA GLU A 37 -5.78 13.37 -2.53
C GLU A 37 -6.12 13.43 -1.03
N ARG A 38 -7.41 13.42 -0.68
CA ARG A 38 -7.85 13.46 0.72
C ARG A 38 -7.31 12.29 1.54
N VAL A 39 -7.39 11.07 1.00
CA VAL A 39 -6.88 9.88 1.71
C VAL A 39 -5.37 9.99 1.93
N THR A 40 -4.63 10.46 0.93
CA THR A 40 -3.18 10.69 1.02
C THR A 40 -2.82 11.76 2.05
N GLU A 41 -3.53 12.89 2.06
CA GLU A 41 -3.34 13.96 3.04
C GLU A 41 -3.68 13.53 4.48
N ASN A 42 -4.80 12.84 4.67
CA ASN A 42 -5.22 12.37 5.98
C ASN A 42 -4.24 11.33 6.53
N PHE A 43 -3.73 10.44 5.69
CA PHE A 43 -2.69 9.50 6.12
C PHE A 43 -1.37 10.21 6.45
N THR A 44 -0.99 11.28 5.74
CA THR A 44 0.19 12.09 6.07
C THR A 44 0.03 12.74 7.45
N LYS A 45 -1.15 13.31 7.76
CA LYS A 45 -1.47 13.85 9.10
C LYS A 45 -1.46 12.76 10.18
N TYR A 46 -1.97 11.57 9.86
CA TYR A 46 -1.93 10.41 10.75
C TYR A 46 -0.48 10.04 11.08
N GLN A 47 0.41 9.93 10.08
CA GLN A 47 1.83 9.57 10.31
C GLN A 47 2.56 10.57 11.22
N GLU A 48 2.20 11.87 11.15
CA GLU A 48 2.77 12.91 12.03
C GLU A 48 2.27 12.78 13.50
N ASN A 49 1.18 12.04 13.74
CA ASN A 49 0.52 11.91 15.03
C ASN A 49 0.35 10.45 15.49
N THR A 50 1.09 9.52 14.88
CA THR A 50 1.03 8.08 15.19
C THR A 50 1.27 7.82 16.68
N LYS A 51 0.47 6.93 17.27
CA LYS A 51 0.59 6.50 18.65
C LYS A 51 1.12 5.07 18.71
N GLU A 52 1.91 4.76 19.73
CA GLU A 52 2.40 3.39 19.96
C GLU A 52 1.25 2.37 20.10
N SER A 53 0.10 2.80 20.65
CA SER A 53 -1.10 1.98 20.76
C SER A 53 -1.72 1.57 19.42
N ASP A 54 -1.47 2.32 18.35
CA ASP A 54 -2.07 2.07 17.03
C ASP A 54 -1.55 0.77 16.43
N GLU A 55 -0.32 0.36 16.75
CA GLU A 55 0.26 -0.90 16.30
C GLU A 55 -0.60 -2.11 16.74
N GLN A 56 -1.12 -2.09 17.96
CA GLN A 56 -1.99 -3.15 18.46
C GLN A 56 -3.32 -3.22 17.71
N LEU A 57 -3.84 -2.08 17.25
CA LEU A 57 -5.06 -2.02 16.44
C LEU A 57 -4.83 -2.63 15.06
N PHE A 58 -3.69 -2.36 14.41
CA PHE A 58 -3.34 -2.95 13.12
C PHE A 58 -3.10 -4.47 13.22
N ILE A 59 -2.41 -4.93 14.26
CA ILE A 59 -2.22 -6.36 14.53
C ILE A 59 -3.56 -7.06 14.74
N LYS A 60 -4.47 -6.44 15.50
CA LYS A 60 -5.82 -6.96 15.70
C LYS A 60 -6.59 -7.05 14.39
N ALA A 61 -6.58 -6.01 13.58
CA ALA A 61 -7.26 -5.99 12.28
C ALA A 61 -6.70 -7.04 11.31
N ALA A 62 -5.37 -7.17 11.22
CA ALA A 62 -4.74 -8.21 10.42
C ALA A 62 -5.16 -9.61 10.86
N LYS A 63 -5.19 -9.88 12.17
CA LYS A 63 -5.65 -11.15 12.72
C LYS A 63 -7.10 -11.45 12.34
N GLU A 64 -8.00 -10.48 12.47
CA GLU A 64 -9.43 -10.65 12.13
C GLU A 64 -9.61 -10.96 10.64
N VAL A 65 -8.94 -10.23 9.76
CA VAL A 65 -9.00 -10.44 8.30
C VAL A 65 -8.38 -11.77 7.90
N ILE A 66 -7.25 -12.16 8.47
CA ILE A 66 -6.62 -13.46 8.23
C ILE A 66 -7.54 -14.59 8.66
N SER A 67 -8.11 -14.51 9.87
CA SER A 67 -9.03 -15.53 10.37
C SER A 67 -10.25 -15.68 9.47
N LEU A 68 -10.86 -14.56 9.04
CA LEU A 68 -12.00 -14.57 8.11
C LEU A 68 -11.67 -15.30 6.79
N GLN A 69 -10.49 -15.09 6.24
CA GLN A 69 -10.05 -15.77 5.01
C GLN A 69 -9.87 -17.26 5.23
N ILE A 70 -9.23 -17.68 6.32
CA ILE A 70 -9.02 -19.09 6.67
C ILE A 70 -10.37 -19.79 6.91
N ASP A 71 -11.26 -19.17 7.67
CA ASP A 71 -12.60 -19.72 7.95
C ASP A 71 -13.45 -19.84 6.67
N SER A 72 -13.14 -19.01 5.65
CA SER A 72 -13.75 -19.09 4.32
C SER A 72 -13.08 -20.11 3.39
N GLY A 73 -12.08 -20.86 3.85
CA GLY A 73 -11.39 -21.90 3.09
C GLY A 73 -10.26 -21.41 2.18
N ILE A 74 -9.69 -20.24 2.44
CA ILE A 74 -8.51 -19.73 1.73
C ILE A 74 -7.25 -20.37 2.33
N ASP A 75 -6.41 -20.98 1.48
CA ASP A 75 -5.19 -21.67 1.90
C ASP A 75 -4.05 -20.70 2.26
N ILE A 76 -3.89 -19.62 1.50
CA ILE A 76 -2.85 -18.62 1.69
C ILE A 76 -3.50 -17.24 1.81
N PRO A 77 -3.84 -16.79 3.03
CA PRO A 77 -4.45 -15.49 3.26
C PRO A 77 -3.45 -14.35 3.07
N THR A 78 -3.98 -13.11 3.02
CA THR A 78 -3.21 -11.87 3.09
C THR A 78 -3.47 -11.16 4.41
N ASP A 79 -2.65 -10.15 4.74
CA ASP A 79 -2.87 -9.25 5.87
C ASP A 79 -4.06 -8.28 5.65
N GLY A 80 -4.73 -8.37 4.51
CA GLY A 80 -5.85 -7.51 4.12
C GLY A 80 -5.43 -6.08 3.80
N GLU A 81 -4.13 -5.78 3.77
CA GLU A 81 -3.58 -4.42 3.57
C GLU A 81 -4.12 -3.41 4.58
N VAL A 82 -4.45 -3.87 5.79
CA VAL A 82 -5.13 -3.06 6.81
C VAL A 82 -4.33 -1.85 7.27
N ARG A 83 -3.00 -1.84 7.07
CA ARG A 83 -2.09 -0.74 7.41
C ARG A 83 -2.04 0.35 6.34
N ARG A 84 -2.53 0.07 5.14
CA ARG A 84 -2.28 0.87 3.94
C ARG A 84 -3.48 1.75 3.62
N GLU A 85 -3.28 3.05 3.50
CA GLU A 85 -4.28 3.98 2.99
C GLU A 85 -4.57 3.73 1.51
N ASN A 86 -3.52 3.33 0.78
CA ASN A 86 -3.54 2.99 -0.63
C ASN A 86 -2.45 1.94 -0.88
N TYR A 87 -2.74 0.87 -1.61
CA TYR A 87 -1.81 -0.25 -1.79
C TYR A 87 -0.51 0.13 -2.53
N VAL A 88 -0.49 1.24 -3.28
CA VAL A 88 0.73 1.75 -3.95
C VAL A 88 1.41 2.83 -3.12
N HIS A 89 0.66 3.86 -2.72
CA HIS A 89 1.21 5.04 -2.05
C HIS A 89 1.86 4.70 -0.72
N TYR A 90 1.28 3.76 0.02
CA TYR A 90 1.86 3.26 1.27
C TYR A 90 3.32 2.83 1.10
N HIS A 91 3.63 2.04 0.08
CA HIS A 91 4.99 1.58 -0.20
C HIS A 91 5.91 2.73 -0.61
N CYS A 92 5.42 3.69 -1.38
CA CYS A 92 6.18 4.86 -1.81
C CYS A 92 6.60 5.76 -0.65
N ARG A 93 5.90 5.74 0.49
CA ARG A 93 6.25 6.51 1.70
C ARG A 93 7.54 6.05 2.36
N TYR A 94 7.94 4.81 2.13
CA TYR A 94 9.17 4.23 2.63
C TYR A 94 10.33 4.29 1.62
N LEU A 95 10.14 4.95 0.49
CA LEU A 95 11.17 5.18 -0.50
C LEU A 95 11.56 6.67 -0.50
N ASN A 96 12.87 6.95 -0.57
CA ASN A 96 13.34 8.30 -0.78
C ASN A 96 12.99 8.77 -2.20
N GLY A 97 12.74 10.06 -2.36
CA GLY A 97 12.46 10.68 -3.65
C GLY A 97 11.02 11.11 -3.84
N PHE A 98 10.08 10.55 -3.07
CA PHE A 98 8.66 10.94 -3.10
C PHE A 98 8.35 12.13 -2.19
N ASP A 99 7.47 13.00 -2.66
CA ASP A 99 6.87 14.12 -1.91
C ASP A 99 5.36 13.88 -1.77
N PHE A 100 4.91 13.74 -0.52
CA PHE A 100 3.52 13.53 -0.15
C PHE A 100 2.85 14.80 0.39
N LYS A 101 3.62 15.89 0.54
CA LYS A 101 3.11 17.19 1.04
C LYS A 101 2.70 18.10 -0.09
N ASN A 102 3.42 18.05 -1.21
CA ASN A 102 3.15 18.87 -2.39
C ASN A 102 2.76 17.94 -3.54
N LEU A 103 1.48 17.54 -3.53
CA LEU A 103 0.92 16.67 -4.57
C LEU A 103 0.94 17.38 -5.93
N GLU A 104 1.07 16.61 -7.01
CA GLU A 104 1.11 17.13 -8.38
C GLU A 104 -0.11 16.66 -9.17
N ARG A 105 -0.74 17.60 -9.89
CA ARG A 105 -1.89 17.29 -10.74
C ARG A 105 -1.46 16.47 -11.94
N ARG A 106 -2.09 15.33 -12.14
CA ARG A 106 -1.89 14.49 -13.32
C ARG A 106 -3.22 14.23 -14.03
N VAL A 107 -3.20 14.39 -15.36
CA VAL A 107 -4.34 14.17 -16.24
C VAL A 107 -4.24 12.77 -16.84
N PHE A 108 -5.36 12.06 -16.88
CA PHE A 108 -5.45 10.69 -17.35
C PHE A 108 -6.45 10.54 -18.48
N ARG A 109 -6.22 9.54 -19.34
CA ARG A 109 -7.12 9.13 -20.42
C ARG A 109 -7.57 10.33 -21.27
N ASP A 110 -6.62 11.06 -21.82
CA ASP A 110 -6.85 12.20 -22.71
C ASP A 110 -7.79 13.27 -22.12
N GLY A 111 -7.70 13.50 -20.82
CA GLY A 111 -8.50 14.51 -20.13
C GLY A 111 -9.81 14.00 -19.51
N ALA A 112 -10.07 12.70 -19.53
CA ALA A 112 -11.29 12.12 -18.96
C ALA A 112 -11.40 12.35 -17.44
N TYR A 113 -10.29 12.36 -16.73
CA TYR A 113 -10.19 12.73 -15.32
C TYR A 113 -8.78 13.19 -14.95
N ASP A 114 -8.66 13.88 -13.82
CA ASP A 114 -7.40 14.26 -13.21
C ASP A 114 -7.38 13.93 -11.72
N SER A 115 -6.20 13.87 -11.16
CA SER A 115 -5.99 13.65 -9.72
C SER A 115 -4.69 14.29 -9.27
N HIS A 116 -4.65 14.70 -8.01
CA HIS A 116 -3.41 15.12 -7.35
C HIS A 116 -2.75 13.89 -6.72
N LEU A 117 -1.51 13.63 -7.13
CA LEU A 117 -0.77 12.42 -6.80
C LEU A 117 0.54 12.76 -6.08
N PRO A 118 1.09 11.82 -5.27
CA PRO A 118 2.45 11.96 -4.75
C PRO A 118 3.44 12.15 -5.89
N ALA A 119 4.35 13.12 -5.72
CA ALA A 119 5.30 13.53 -6.74
C ALA A 119 6.69 12.94 -6.50
N ILE A 120 7.33 12.46 -7.56
CA ILE A 120 8.74 12.06 -7.54
C ILE A 120 9.54 13.34 -7.82
N ARG A 121 10.25 13.87 -6.82
CA ARG A 121 11.01 15.13 -6.91
C ARG A 121 12.53 14.94 -6.73
N LYS A 122 12.96 13.72 -6.46
CA LYS A 122 14.39 13.35 -6.31
C LYS A 122 14.58 11.93 -6.84
N LYS A 123 15.84 11.52 -6.95
CA LYS A 123 16.18 10.12 -7.28
C LYS A 123 15.53 9.17 -6.29
N ILE A 124 14.94 8.09 -6.82
CA ILE A 124 14.35 7.02 -6.00
C ILE A 124 15.50 6.20 -5.40
N GLU A 125 15.45 6.03 -4.08
CA GLU A 125 16.44 5.27 -3.33
C GLU A 125 15.76 4.56 -2.15
N HIS A 126 16.30 3.40 -1.78
CA HIS A 126 15.87 2.67 -0.59
C HIS A 126 16.24 3.45 0.69
N ASN A 127 15.35 3.49 1.66
CA ASN A 127 15.57 4.20 2.93
C ASN A 127 16.21 3.34 4.04
N ASN A 128 16.46 2.05 3.76
CA ASN A 128 17.04 1.05 4.67
C ASN A 128 16.18 0.74 5.93
N VAL A 129 14.88 0.95 5.88
CA VAL A 129 13.97 0.66 7.01
C VAL A 129 13.52 -0.80 7.03
N GLY A 130 13.39 -1.46 5.87
CA GLY A 130 12.89 -2.83 5.78
C GLY A 130 11.43 -2.96 6.22
N TYR A 131 10.58 -1.98 5.85
CA TYR A 131 9.19 -1.89 6.29
C TYR A 131 8.35 -3.10 5.88
N ALA A 132 8.60 -3.65 4.67
CA ALA A 132 7.83 -4.80 4.18
C ALA A 132 8.07 -6.05 5.01
N ALA A 133 9.32 -6.29 5.43
CA ALA A 133 9.67 -7.39 6.33
C ALA A 133 9.06 -7.19 7.73
N LEU A 134 8.98 -5.96 8.23
CA LEU A 134 8.35 -5.65 9.52
C LEU A 134 6.83 -5.90 9.46
N ASP A 135 6.15 -5.39 8.45
CA ASP A 135 4.71 -5.58 8.25
C ASP A 135 4.36 -7.06 8.03
N TYR A 136 5.12 -7.75 7.17
CA TYR A 136 4.96 -9.19 6.95
C TYR A 136 5.12 -9.96 8.25
N THR A 137 6.20 -9.73 8.99
CA THR A 137 6.51 -10.47 10.22
C THR A 137 5.45 -10.22 11.30
N SER A 138 4.94 -8.99 11.44
CA SER A 138 3.90 -8.69 12.43
C SER A 138 2.58 -9.38 12.09
N SER A 139 2.23 -9.46 10.81
CA SER A 139 1.02 -10.15 10.35
C SER A 139 1.18 -11.68 10.38
N GLN A 140 2.35 -12.22 10.02
CA GLN A 140 2.63 -13.65 10.10
C GLN A 140 2.57 -14.19 11.53
N LYS A 141 2.97 -13.40 12.54
CA LYS A 141 2.89 -13.81 13.96
C LYS A 141 1.46 -14.10 14.45
N VAL A 142 0.46 -13.53 13.80
CA VAL A 142 -0.96 -13.73 14.17
C VAL A 142 -1.70 -14.70 13.23
N SER A 143 -0.98 -15.28 12.26
CA SER A 143 -1.51 -16.28 11.33
C SER A 143 -1.01 -17.68 11.68
N PRO A 144 -1.89 -18.71 11.73
CA PRO A 144 -1.50 -20.10 11.90
C PRO A 144 -0.94 -20.74 10.62
N VAL A 145 -1.05 -20.09 9.47
CA VAL A 145 -0.61 -20.55 8.15
C VAL A 145 0.26 -19.49 7.48
N PRO A 146 1.07 -19.87 6.46
CA PRO A 146 1.82 -18.87 5.69
C PRO A 146 0.89 -17.82 5.06
N ILE A 147 1.27 -16.56 5.12
CA ILE A 147 0.54 -15.47 4.47
C ILE A 147 1.26 -14.99 3.20
N LYS A 148 0.49 -14.39 2.29
CA LYS A 148 1.01 -13.67 1.15
C LYS A 148 1.08 -12.18 1.47
N PHE A 149 2.24 -11.55 1.25
CA PHE A 149 2.41 -10.11 1.32
C PHE A 149 2.43 -9.53 -0.09
N THR A 150 1.70 -8.45 -0.32
CA THR A 150 1.54 -7.81 -1.64
C THR A 150 2.43 -6.58 -1.76
N LEU A 151 3.07 -6.41 -2.91
CA LEU A 151 3.89 -5.26 -3.27
C LEU A 151 3.50 -4.76 -4.67
N PRO A 152 3.42 -3.44 -4.91
CA PRO A 152 3.20 -2.93 -6.24
C PRO A 152 4.45 -3.09 -7.11
N GLY A 153 4.26 -3.43 -8.38
CA GLY A 153 5.36 -3.42 -9.35
C GLY A 153 5.75 -2.00 -9.76
N PRO A 154 6.97 -1.81 -10.31
CA PRO A 154 7.48 -0.50 -10.73
C PRO A 154 6.55 0.24 -11.70
N LEU A 155 5.96 -0.44 -12.67
CA LEU A 155 5.03 0.16 -13.63
C LEU A 155 3.78 0.71 -12.95
N THR A 156 3.23 -0.02 -11.97
CA THR A 156 2.07 0.43 -11.20
C THR A 156 2.38 1.69 -10.42
N ILE A 157 3.56 1.77 -9.80
CA ILE A 157 4.01 2.98 -9.08
C ILE A 157 4.14 4.15 -10.05
N MET A 158 4.80 3.96 -11.20
CA MET A 158 4.95 5.02 -12.21
C MET A 158 3.62 5.54 -12.75
N ASP A 159 2.63 4.66 -12.88
CA ASP A 159 1.32 5.03 -13.44
C ASP A 159 0.41 5.72 -12.41
N THR A 160 0.70 5.57 -11.12
CA THR A 160 -0.10 6.14 -10.02
C THR A 160 0.61 7.25 -9.24
N THR A 161 1.75 7.73 -9.72
CA THR A 161 2.52 8.85 -9.16
C THR A 161 2.87 9.86 -10.24
N ALA A 162 3.30 11.07 -9.86
CA ALA A 162 3.72 12.11 -10.80
C ALA A 162 5.25 12.21 -10.86
N ASP A 163 5.83 11.94 -12.03
CA ASP A 163 7.26 12.13 -12.25
C ASP A 163 7.58 13.62 -12.54
N CYS A 164 8.28 14.24 -11.60
CA CYS A 164 8.76 15.62 -11.69
C CYS A 164 10.30 15.71 -11.66
N TYR A 165 10.99 14.58 -11.82
CA TYR A 165 12.44 14.54 -11.67
C TYR A 165 13.16 13.81 -12.82
N TYR A 166 12.65 12.65 -13.25
CA TYR A 166 13.42 11.79 -14.17
C TYR A 166 13.32 12.21 -15.64
N ASP A 167 12.11 12.54 -16.11
CA ASP A 167 11.81 12.73 -17.55
C ASP A 167 12.38 11.59 -18.43
N ASP A 168 12.55 10.40 -17.83
CA ASP A 168 13.11 9.18 -18.44
C ASP A 168 12.40 7.97 -17.80
N ARG A 169 11.29 7.54 -18.39
CA ARG A 169 10.49 6.40 -17.90
C ARG A 169 11.29 5.10 -17.74
N PRO A 170 12.18 4.69 -18.69
CA PRO A 170 13.02 3.53 -18.52
C PRO A 170 13.96 3.62 -17.31
N LYS A 171 14.56 4.77 -17.05
CA LYS A 171 15.44 4.99 -15.91
C LYS A 171 14.67 4.96 -14.60
N LEU A 172 13.55 5.65 -14.51
CA LEU A 172 12.67 5.60 -13.34
C LEU A 172 12.23 4.17 -13.04
N ASN A 173 11.83 3.41 -14.06
CA ASN A 173 11.43 2.01 -13.90
C ASN A 173 12.57 1.15 -13.31
N ARG A 174 13.80 1.32 -13.77
CA ARG A 174 14.97 0.58 -13.23
C ARG A 174 15.25 0.97 -11.79
N ASP A 175 15.29 2.26 -11.46
CA ASP A 175 15.55 2.74 -10.10
C ASP A 175 14.47 2.25 -9.11
N LEU A 176 13.21 2.21 -9.54
CA LEU A 176 12.11 1.63 -8.74
C LEU A 176 12.29 0.11 -8.56
N ALA A 177 12.61 -0.62 -9.63
CA ALA A 177 12.81 -2.07 -9.56
C ALA A 177 13.98 -2.43 -8.62
N ASP A 178 15.11 -1.73 -8.75
CA ASP A 178 16.28 -1.93 -7.89
C ASP A 178 15.99 -1.62 -6.43
N THR A 179 15.15 -0.61 -6.19
CA THR A 179 14.76 -0.20 -4.83
C THR A 179 13.80 -1.19 -4.19
N ILE A 180 12.80 -1.67 -4.93
CA ILE A 180 11.85 -2.70 -4.47
C ILE A 180 12.57 -4.03 -4.22
N ASN A 181 13.52 -4.42 -5.07
CA ASN A 181 14.31 -5.64 -4.87
C ASN A 181 15.09 -5.62 -3.55
N LYS A 182 15.59 -4.47 -3.12
CA LYS A 182 16.26 -4.32 -1.80
C LYS A 182 15.29 -4.49 -0.62
N GLU A 183 14.00 -4.25 -0.83
CA GLU A 183 12.98 -4.45 0.19
C GLU A 183 12.55 -5.92 0.30
N ILE A 184 12.72 -6.70 -0.78
CA ILE A 184 12.33 -8.11 -0.85
C ILE A 184 13.46 -9.04 -0.37
N LEU A 185 14.72 -8.67 -0.60
CA LEU A 185 15.91 -9.49 -0.30
C LEU A 185 16.44 -9.25 1.10
#